data_ffa22bf171dc4166328a4caf950d7ae9
#
_entry.id   ffa22bf171dc4166328a4caf950d7ae9
#
_cell.length_a   1.000
_cell.length_b   1.000
_cell.length_c   1.000
_cell.angle_alpha   90.00
_cell.angle_beta   90.00
_cell.angle_gamma   90.00
#
_symmetry.space_group_name_H-M   'P 1'
#
loop_
_entity.id
_entity.type
_entity.pdbx_description
1 polymer ?
#
loop_
_entity_poly.entity_id
_entity_poly.type
_entity_poly.pdbx_seq_one_letter_code
_entity_poly.pdbx_strand_id
1 'polypeptide(L)'
;AFKGATGYIDVAADDYLIDVAADADNTVVVIDDAPISLTAGMRYTAIANNTLENIDLDLIIDTPRKIATAVQVRIFHASQATPTVDIYLTSVGEIANVSPAFSDVPYATGALAETGYVQLPAGDYVVTVTPTGTKTEAIETGVLSLVAGEIYTAFAVDGDMEGDAPQLILLDGFVTPA
;
A
#
# COMPACT_ATOMS: atom_id res chain seq x y z
N ALA A 1 -5.02 -7.83 -12.57
CA ALA A 1 -4.49 -6.66 -13.33
C ALA A 1 -3.51 -5.90 -12.46
N PHE A 2 -2.50 -5.26 -13.05
CA PHE A 2 -1.62 -4.33 -12.34
C PHE A 2 -2.46 -3.26 -11.61
N LYS A 3 -2.13 -2.96 -10.36
CA LYS A 3 -2.91 -2.09 -9.45
C LYS A 3 -4.32 -2.59 -9.11
N GLY A 4 -4.65 -3.81 -9.49
CA GLY A 4 -5.92 -4.42 -9.09
C GLY A 4 -5.91 -4.84 -7.64
N ALA A 5 -7.01 -4.63 -6.93
CA ALA A 5 -7.21 -5.10 -5.56
C ALA A 5 -8.55 -5.84 -5.44
N THR A 6 -8.60 -6.81 -4.55
CA THR A 6 -9.84 -7.50 -4.15
C THR A 6 -10.28 -7.00 -2.77
N GLY A 7 -11.53 -7.22 -2.42
CA GLY A 7 -11.95 -7.12 -1.02
C GLY A 7 -11.45 -8.31 -0.19
N TYR A 8 -11.65 -8.26 1.14
CA TYR A 8 -11.39 -9.40 1.99
C TYR A 8 -12.35 -10.54 1.69
N ILE A 9 -11.81 -11.76 1.72
CA ILE A 9 -12.57 -13.01 1.59
C ILE A 9 -12.35 -13.85 2.85
N ASP A 10 -13.37 -14.57 3.29
CA ASP A 10 -13.26 -15.50 4.40
C ASP A 10 -12.65 -16.82 3.91
N VAL A 11 -11.55 -17.21 4.56
CA VAL A 11 -10.82 -18.44 4.25
C VAL A 11 -10.62 -19.22 5.55
N ALA A 12 -10.69 -20.54 5.52
CA ALA A 12 -10.39 -21.37 6.68
C ALA A 12 -8.91 -21.17 7.12
N ALA A 13 -8.65 -21.36 8.41
CA ALA A 13 -7.26 -21.39 8.89
C ALA A 13 -6.62 -22.71 8.45
N ASP A 14 -5.59 -22.64 7.62
CA ASP A 14 -4.84 -23.79 7.10
C ASP A 14 -3.55 -23.29 6.42
N ASP A 15 -2.75 -24.24 5.93
CA ASP A 15 -1.63 -23.99 5.04
C ASP A 15 -2.14 -24.05 3.59
N TYR A 16 -1.77 -23.05 2.80
CA TYR A 16 -2.16 -22.92 1.39
C TYR A 16 -0.95 -22.76 0.49
N LEU A 17 -1.10 -23.16 -0.74
CA LEU A 17 -0.22 -22.81 -1.85
C LEU A 17 -0.97 -21.81 -2.73
N ILE A 18 -0.36 -20.67 -3.02
CA ILE A 18 -0.95 -19.62 -3.85
C ILE A 18 -0.25 -19.59 -5.20
N ASP A 19 -1.06 -19.67 -6.25
CA ASP A 19 -0.62 -19.40 -7.61
C ASP A 19 -1.09 -18.02 -8.03
N VAL A 20 -0.22 -17.24 -8.64
CA VAL A 20 -0.56 -15.99 -9.29
C VAL A 20 -0.36 -16.15 -10.78
N ALA A 21 -1.44 -15.98 -11.55
CA ALA A 21 -1.41 -16.02 -13.00
C ALA A 21 -1.38 -14.61 -13.62
N ALA A 22 -0.78 -14.49 -14.79
CA ALA A 22 -0.77 -13.26 -15.55
C ALA A 22 -2.18 -12.87 -16.01
N ASP A 23 -2.54 -11.60 -15.88
CA ASP A 23 -3.89 -11.09 -16.22
C ASP A 23 -4.20 -11.24 -17.72
N ALA A 24 -3.20 -11.11 -18.57
CA ALA A 24 -3.35 -11.25 -20.02
C ALA A 24 -3.58 -12.72 -20.47
N ASP A 25 -3.07 -13.68 -19.71
CA ASP A 25 -3.19 -15.11 -19.99
C ASP A 25 -3.11 -15.89 -18.68
N ASN A 26 -4.25 -16.31 -18.17
CA ASN A 26 -4.36 -17.06 -16.91
C ASN A 26 -3.69 -18.45 -16.94
N THR A 27 -3.18 -18.89 -18.10
CA THR A 27 -2.38 -20.13 -18.20
C THR A 27 -0.90 -19.88 -17.90
N VAL A 28 -0.48 -18.62 -17.85
CA VAL A 28 0.89 -18.24 -17.50
C VAL A 28 0.94 -17.96 -16.01
N VAL A 29 1.42 -18.93 -15.24
CA VAL A 29 1.67 -18.77 -13.80
C VAL A 29 2.97 -18.01 -13.61
N VAL A 30 2.92 -16.92 -12.85
CA VAL A 30 4.06 -16.03 -12.56
C VAL A 30 4.59 -16.19 -11.14
N ILE A 31 3.74 -16.69 -10.22
CA ILE A 31 4.13 -17.21 -8.91
C ILE A 31 3.49 -18.59 -8.80
N ASP A 32 4.27 -19.60 -8.53
CA ASP A 32 3.84 -21.00 -8.49
C ASP A 32 4.05 -21.57 -7.08
N ASP A 33 3.00 -22.17 -6.53
CA ASP A 33 3.03 -22.88 -5.24
C ASP A 33 3.62 -22.04 -4.07
N ALA A 34 3.37 -20.71 -4.00
CA ALA A 34 3.84 -19.87 -2.90
C ALA A 34 3.18 -20.32 -1.58
N PRO A 35 3.95 -20.82 -0.59
CA PRO A 35 3.37 -21.35 0.63
C PRO A 35 2.96 -20.22 1.58
N ILE A 36 1.73 -20.26 2.09
CA ILE A 36 1.24 -19.36 3.13
C ILE A 36 0.55 -20.16 4.23
N SER A 37 0.65 -19.67 5.47
CA SER A 37 -0.06 -20.24 6.62
C SER A 37 -1.02 -19.21 7.19
N LEU A 38 -2.31 -19.54 7.22
CA LEU A 38 -3.36 -18.66 7.74
C LEU A 38 -3.83 -19.13 9.11
N THR A 39 -3.84 -18.23 10.09
CA THR A 39 -4.27 -18.49 11.46
C THR A 39 -5.69 -17.97 11.70
N ALA A 40 -6.50 -18.73 12.41
CA ALA A 40 -7.88 -18.36 12.72
C ALA A 40 -7.96 -17.01 13.46
N GLY A 41 -8.87 -16.15 13.04
CA GLY A 41 -9.10 -14.84 13.63
C GLY A 41 -8.10 -13.76 13.21
N MET A 42 -7.11 -14.09 12.38
CA MET A 42 -6.18 -13.12 11.80
C MET A 42 -6.71 -12.61 10.45
N ARG A 43 -6.23 -11.45 10.06
CA ARG A 43 -6.47 -10.86 8.73
C ARG A 43 -5.13 -10.71 8.02
N TYR A 44 -5.17 -10.92 6.71
CA TYR A 44 -3.96 -10.89 5.88
C TYR A 44 -4.22 -10.11 4.61
N THR A 45 -3.23 -9.37 4.17
CA THR A 45 -3.16 -8.80 2.82
C THR A 45 -2.01 -9.48 2.07
N ALA A 46 -2.33 -10.14 0.96
CA ALA A 46 -1.35 -10.73 0.05
C ALA A 46 -1.09 -9.74 -1.09
N ILE A 47 0.17 -9.43 -1.34
CA ILE A 47 0.59 -8.45 -2.35
C ILE A 47 1.58 -9.11 -3.29
N ALA A 48 1.21 -9.24 -4.56
CA ALA A 48 2.16 -9.57 -5.61
C ALA A 48 2.85 -8.27 -6.06
N ASN A 49 4.15 -8.18 -5.88
CA ASN A 49 4.93 -6.97 -6.15
C ASN A 49 6.21 -7.28 -6.94
N ASN A 50 6.98 -6.22 -7.26
CA ASN A 50 8.20 -6.30 -8.05
C ASN A 50 7.94 -6.40 -9.57
N THR A 51 9.00 -6.57 -10.37
CA THR A 51 8.89 -6.76 -11.82
C THR A 51 8.39 -8.16 -12.15
N LEU A 52 7.82 -8.35 -13.34
CA LEU A 52 7.31 -9.67 -13.77
C LEU A 52 8.39 -10.77 -13.76
N GLU A 53 9.65 -10.40 -14.00
CA GLU A 53 10.78 -11.35 -13.97
C GLU A 53 11.19 -11.75 -12.55
N ASN A 54 10.89 -10.90 -11.56
CA ASN A 54 11.29 -11.09 -10.16
C ASN A 54 10.07 -10.92 -9.25
N ILE A 55 8.88 -11.23 -9.74
CA ILE A 55 7.65 -11.07 -8.98
C ILE A 55 7.68 -11.92 -7.72
N ASP A 56 7.25 -11.35 -6.61
CA ASP A 56 7.21 -12.00 -5.31
C ASP A 56 5.86 -11.77 -4.63
N LEU A 57 5.53 -12.62 -3.68
CA LEU A 57 4.31 -12.56 -2.89
C LEU A 57 4.63 -12.18 -1.45
N ASP A 58 4.25 -10.96 -1.06
CA ASP A 58 4.29 -10.56 0.34
C ASP A 58 2.98 -10.88 1.04
N LEU A 59 3.04 -11.57 2.17
CA LEU A 59 1.92 -11.82 3.05
C LEU A 59 2.03 -10.98 4.33
N ILE A 60 1.15 -10.01 4.47
CA ILE A 60 1.16 -9.04 5.57
C ILE A 60 0.04 -9.37 6.54
N ILE A 61 0.37 -9.41 7.83
CA ILE A 61 -0.63 -9.54 8.90
C ILE A 61 -1.24 -8.17 9.16
N ASP A 62 -2.55 -8.08 8.98
CA ASP A 62 -3.28 -6.87 9.24
C ASP A 62 -3.78 -6.83 10.69
N THR A 63 -3.46 -5.74 11.38
CA THR A 63 -3.92 -5.48 12.74
C THR A 63 -4.82 -4.24 12.80
N PRO A 64 -5.94 -4.23 12.06
CA PRO A 64 -6.79 -3.06 11.98
C PRO A 64 -7.51 -2.82 13.31
N ARG A 65 -7.42 -1.59 13.80
CA ARG A 65 -8.17 -1.14 14.96
C ARG A 65 -8.94 0.11 14.61
N LYS A 66 -10.26 0.00 14.39
CA LYS A 66 -11.11 1.17 14.18
C LYS A 66 -11.16 2.05 15.43
N ILE A 67 -10.91 3.34 15.25
CA ILE A 67 -10.97 4.36 16.31
C ILE A 67 -12.07 5.33 15.94
N ALA A 68 -13.18 5.34 16.68
CA ALA A 68 -14.38 6.09 16.30
C ALA A 68 -14.17 7.60 16.09
N THR A 69 -13.12 8.19 16.69
CA THR A 69 -12.83 9.63 16.65
C THR A 69 -11.64 9.99 15.77
N ALA A 70 -11.05 9.03 15.11
CA ALA A 70 -9.83 9.22 14.32
C ALA A 70 -9.81 8.30 13.10
N VAL A 71 -8.91 8.59 12.19
CA VAL A 71 -8.59 7.79 11.02
C VAL A 71 -7.31 7.02 11.29
N GLN A 72 -7.19 5.82 10.77
CA GLN A 72 -5.91 5.12 10.67
C GLN A 72 -5.48 5.03 9.22
N VAL A 73 -4.22 5.35 8.95
CA VAL A 73 -3.62 5.30 7.61
C VAL A 73 -2.34 4.48 7.69
N ARG A 74 -2.15 3.61 6.71
CA ARG A 74 -0.92 2.85 6.47
C ARG A 74 -0.52 3.04 5.02
N ILE A 75 0.76 3.24 4.76
CA ILE A 75 1.30 3.45 3.41
C ILE A 75 2.39 2.43 3.14
N PHE A 76 2.30 1.73 2.02
CA PHE A 76 3.32 0.84 1.49
C PHE A 76 4.09 1.53 0.38
N HIS A 77 5.40 1.35 0.38
CA HIS A 77 6.26 1.83 -0.70
C HIS A 77 6.57 0.67 -1.66
N ALA A 78 5.89 0.67 -2.81
CA ALA A 78 5.96 -0.35 -3.85
C ALA A 78 6.43 0.22 -5.21
N SER A 79 7.08 1.41 -5.22
CA SER A 79 7.63 2.04 -6.42
C SER A 79 9.13 1.80 -6.50
N GLN A 80 9.59 1.12 -7.56
CA GLN A 80 11.01 0.92 -7.84
C GLN A 80 11.68 2.18 -8.38
N ALA A 81 10.92 3.06 -9.03
CA ALA A 81 11.44 4.30 -9.61
C ALA A 81 11.98 5.27 -8.57
N THR A 82 11.57 5.14 -7.30
CA THR A 82 12.00 5.98 -6.18
C THR A 82 12.52 5.13 -5.02
N PRO A 83 13.84 4.83 -4.95
CA PRO A 83 14.38 3.82 -4.02
C PRO A 83 14.14 4.12 -2.54
N THR A 84 14.15 5.39 -2.13
CA THR A 84 13.88 5.82 -0.75
C THR A 84 13.12 7.14 -0.79
N VAL A 85 12.04 7.24 -0.03
CA VAL A 85 11.13 8.38 -0.08
C VAL A 85 10.84 8.98 1.29
N ASP A 86 10.51 10.27 1.26
CA ASP A 86 9.86 11.00 2.34
C ASP A 86 8.38 11.20 2.00
N ILE A 87 7.49 10.97 2.97
CA ILE A 87 6.04 11.07 2.78
C ILE A 87 5.50 12.21 3.64
N TYR A 88 4.77 13.11 3.02
CA TYR A 88 4.13 14.27 3.66
C TYR A 88 2.62 14.08 3.67
N LEU A 89 2.00 14.46 4.77
CA LEU A 89 0.56 14.52 4.94
C LEU A 89 0.20 15.96 5.34
N THR A 90 -0.35 16.71 4.41
CA THR A 90 -0.70 18.13 4.61
C THR A 90 -2.16 18.37 4.23
N SER A 91 -2.73 19.48 4.70
CA SER A 91 -4.10 19.85 4.32
C SER A 91 -4.22 20.54 2.97
N VAL A 92 -3.09 21.02 2.41
CA VAL A 92 -3.09 21.89 1.22
C VAL A 92 -2.00 21.53 0.18
N GLY A 93 -1.25 20.47 0.39
CA GLY A 93 -0.15 20.05 -0.51
C GLY A 93 1.18 20.79 -0.31
N GLU A 94 1.19 21.95 0.36
CA GLU A 94 2.41 22.72 0.56
C GLU A 94 3.41 22.05 1.51
N ILE A 95 4.57 21.62 0.99
CA ILE A 95 5.57 20.86 1.76
C ILE A 95 6.86 21.63 2.05
N ALA A 96 7.05 22.83 1.48
CA ALA A 96 8.33 23.57 1.51
C ALA A 96 8.90 23.75 2.93
N ASN A 97 8.04 24.06 3.90
CA ASN A 97 8.41 24.31 5.30
C ASN A 97 7.84 23.24 6.26
N VAL A 98 7.46 22.09 5.75
CA VAL A 98 6.87 21.01 6.53
C VAL A 98 7.88 19.87 6.64
N SER A 99 8.01 19.27 7.81
CA SER A 99 8.75 18.00 7.96
C SER A 99 7.91 16.85 7.42
N PRO A 100 8.54 15.82 6.84
CA PRO A 100 7.80 14.64 6.42
C PRO A 100 7.12 13.97 7.63
N ALA A 101 5.96 13.38 7.38
CA ALA A 101 5.28 12.53 8.36
C ALA A 101 6.05 11.20 8.52
N PHE A 102 6.64 10.72 7.43
CA PHE A 102 7.52 9.55 7.41
C PHE A 102 8.76 9.88 6.57
N SER A 103 9.94 9.61 7.13
CA SER A 103 11.22 9.84 6.48
C SER A 103 11.89 8.53 6.13
N ASP A 104 12.67 8.54 5.06
CA ASP A 104 13.55 7.44 4.68
C ASP A 104 12.83 6.09 4.52
N VAL A 105 11.63 6.08 3.95
CA VAL A 105 10.90 4.85 3.65
C VAL A 105 11.52 4.19 2.43
N PRO A 106 12.24 3.06 2.58
CA PRO A 106 12.94 2.45 1.46
C PRO A 106 11.98 1.67 0.56
N TYR A 107 12.31 1.56 -0.73
CA TYR A 107 11.84 0.43 -1.52
C TYR A 107 12.67 -0.80 -1.11
N ALA A 108 12.00 -1.84 -0.68
CA ALA A 108 12.66 -3.09 -0.29
C ALA A 108 12.24 -4.22 -1.23
N THR A 109 13.22 -4.99 -1.72
CA THR A 109 12.98 -6.23 -2.43
C THR A 109 12.79 -7.35 -1.41
N GLY A 110 11.73 -8.13 -1.51
CA GLY A 110 11.44 -9.27 -0.64
C GLY A 110 10.41 -9.01 0.46
N ALA A 111 10.32 -7.80 1.00
CA ALA A 111 9.22 -7.38 1.87
C ALA A 111 8.97 -5.89 1.68
N LEU A 112 7.76 -5.51 1.31
CA LEU A 112 7.42 -4.10 1.12
C LEU A 112 7.57 -3.31 2.43
N ALA A 113 8.30 -2.21 2.36
CA ALA A 113 8.37 -1.28 3.48
C ALA A 113 7.02 -0.59 3.69
N GLU A 114 6.62 -0.48 4.94
CA GLU A 114 5.38 0.19 5.34
C GLU A 114 5.59 1.16 6.49
N THR A 115 4.68 2.13 6.61
CA THR A 115 4.72 3.12 7.71
C THR A 115 4.16 2.59 9.02
N GLY A 116 3.53 1.41 9.03
CA GLY A 116 2.62 1.00 10.09
C GLY A 116 1.32 1.80 10.07
N TYR A 117 0.39 1.45 10.96
CA TYR A 117 -0.86 2.21 11.11
C TYR A 117 -0.61 3.47 11.93
N VAL A 118 -0.86 4.62 11.32
CA VAL A 118 -0.75 5.94 11.95
C VAL A 118 -2.13 6.53 12.15
N GLN A 119 -2.35 7.05 13.35
CA GLN A 119 -3.61 7.72 13.69
C GLN A 119 -3.56 9.19 13.30
N LEU A 120 -4.56 9.63 12.54
CA LEU A 120 -4.75 11.02 12.12
C LEU A 120 -6.13 11.52 12.55
N PRO A 121 -6.31 12.83 12.77
CA PRO A 121 -7.64 13.44 12.81
C PRO A 121 -8.39 13.18 11.49
N ALA A 122 -9.71 13.07 11.53
CA ALA A 122 -10.51 13.09 10.30
C ALA A 122 -10.40 14.47 9.63
N GLY A 123 -10.39 14.49 8.30
CA GLY A 123 -10.26 15.72 7.53
C GLY A 123 -9.74 15.50 6.13
N ASP A 124 -9.44 16.59 5.46
CA ASP A 124 -8.91 16.60 4.11
C ASP A 124 -7.37 16.62 4.15
N TYR A 125 -6.77 15.74 3.36
CA TYR A 125 -5.32 15.58 3.27
C TYR A 125 -4.86 15.52 1.82
N VAL A 126 -3.68 16.08 1.57
CA VAL A 126 -2.89 15.84 0.37
C VAL A 126 -1.69 14.99 0.78
N VAL A 127 -1.46 13.89 0.11
CA VAL A 127 -0.29 13.05 0.30
C VAL A 127 0.73 13.43 -0.77
N THR A 128 1.91 13.86 -0.34
CA THR A 128 3.02 14.15 -1.23
C THR A 128 4.19 13.21 -0.92
N VAL A 129 4.74 12.57 -1.94
CA VAL A 129 5.91 11.68 -1.82
C VAL A 129 7.06 12.31 -2.59
N THR A 130 8.22 12.39 -1.96
CA THR A 130 9.44 12.93 -2.56
C THR A 130 10.60 11.96 -2.39
N PRO A 131 11.61 11.97 -3.27
CA PRO A 131 12.88 11.32 -2.96
C PRO A 131 13.44 11.88 -1.65
N THR A 132 13.97 11.00 -0.80
CA THR A 132 14.49 11.36 0.53
C THR A 132 15.40 12.57 0.51
N GLY A 133 15.17 13.47 1.46
CA GLY A 133 15.96 14.69 1.64
C GLY A 133 15.68 15.79 0.61
N THR A 134 14.72 15.60 -0.28
CA THR A 134 14.36 16.61 -1.29
C THR A 134 12.93 17.14 -1.06
N LYS A 135 12.57 18.18 -1.81
CA LYS A 135 11.20 18.70 -1.91
C LYS A 135 10.66 18.58 -3.34
N THR A 136 11.33 17.78 -4.16
CA THR A 136 10.85 17.49 -5.52
C THR A 136 9.77 16.43 -5.43
N GLU A 137 8.56 16.77 -5.83
CA GLU A 137 7.41 15.88 -5.77
C GLU A 137 7.55 14.77 -6.82
N ALA A 138 7.51 13.52 -6.37
CA ALA A 138 7.38 12.36 -7.23
C ALA A 138 5.91 11.95 -7.36
N ILE A 139 5.15 12.07 -6.25
CA ILE A 139 3.70 11.85 -6.22
C ILE A 139 3.09 13.02 -5.45
N GLU A 140 2.04 13.63 -5.99
CA GLU A 140 1.12 14.47 -5.25
C GLU A 140 -0.31 14.00 -5.56
N THR A 141 -1.07 13.70 -4.50
CA THR A 141 -2.48 13.34 -4.66
C THR A 141 -3.34 14.59 -4.76
N GLY A 142 -4.54 14.43 -5.33
CA GLY A 142 -5.61 15.39 -5.01
C GLY A 142 -5.98 15.33 -3.52
N VAL A 143 -6.97 16.11 -3.14
CA VAL A 143 -7.50 16.10 -1.77
C VAL A 143 -8.17 14.76 -1.49
N LEU A 144 -7.73 14.08 -0.44
CA LEU A 144 -8.27 12.84 0.10
C LEU A 144 -9.07 13.16 1.37
N SER A 145 -10.38 12.96 1.35
CA SER A 145 -11.24 13.15 2.52
C SER A 145 -11.24 11.89 3.37
N LEU A 146 -10.55 11.94 4.50
CA LEU A 146 -10.41 10.82 5.43
C LEU A 146 -11.45 10.91 6.55
N VAL A 147 -12.25 9.85 6.73
CA VAL A 147 -13.41 9.82 7.63
C VAL A 147 -13.05 9.15 8.96
N ALA A 148 -13.50 9.73 10.07
CA ALA A 148 -13.31 9.14 11.41
C ALA A 148 -13.96 7.74 11.49
N GLY A 149 -13.28 6.82 12.16
CA GLY A 149 -13.70 5.42 12.28
C GLY A 149 -13.25 4.54 11.12
N GLU A 150 -12.66 5.12 10.05
CA GLU A 150 -12.19 4.35 8.91
C GLU A 150 -10.67 4.11 8.96
N ILE A 151 -10.25 3.09 8.21
CA ILE A 151 -8.85 2.66 8.08
C ILE A 151 -8.54 2.65 6.59
N TYR A 152 -7.48 3.32 6.21
CA TYR A 152 -7.04 3.41 4.82
C TYR A 152 -5.67 2.76 4.66
N THR A 153 -5.51 2.03 3.57
CA THR A 153 -4.22 1.51 3.14
C THR A 153 -3.90 2.10 1.77
N ALA A 154 -2.74 2.74 1.66
CA ALA A 154 -2.27 3.31 0.42
C ALA A 154 -1.00 2.60 -0.06
N PHE A 155 -0.80 2.60 -1.38
CA PHE A 155 0.39 2.07 -2.03
C PHE A 155 0.98 3.14 -2.94
N ALA A 156 2.23 3.51 -2.71
CA ALA A 156 3.01 4.28 -3.66
C ALA A 156 3.57 3.28 -4.69
N VAL A 157 3.13 3.38 -5.93
CA VAL A 157 3.47 2.43 -7.02
C VAL A 157 4.00 3.17 -8.24
N ASP A 158 4.70 2.46 -9.11
CA ASP A 158 5.15 3.00 -10.39
C ASP A 158 3.97 3.33 -11.32
N GLY A 159 4.22 4.13 -12.34
CA GLY A 159 3.27 4.45 -13.39
C GLY A 159 2.80 3.22 -14.18
N ASP A 160 1.84 3.40 -15.08
CA ASP A 160 1.28 2.29 -15.88
C ASP A 160 2.24 1.81 -16.96
N MET A 161 3.14 2.67 -17.40
CA MET A 161 4.17 2.38 -18.40
C MET A 161 5.53 2.84 -17.88
N GLU A 162 6.59 2.27 -18.45
CA GLU A 162 7.95 2.73 -18.18
C GLU A 162 8.10 4.22 -18.52
N GLY A 163 8.53 5.00 -17.53
CA GLY A 163 8.70 6.45 -17.64
C GLY A 163 7.48 7.28 -17.20
N ASP A 164 6.35 6.66 -16.91
CA ASP A 164 5.22 7.35 -16.29
C ASP A 164 5.54 7.73 -14.84
N ALA A 165 4.94 8.82 -14.39
CA ALA A 165 5.08 9.25 -13.00
C ALA A 165 4.51 8.20 -12.04
N PRO A 166 5.18 7.94 -10.91
CA PRO A 166 4.62 7.10 -9.85
C PRO A 166 3.32 7.70 -9.31
N GLN A 167 2.48 6.86 -8.72
CA GLN A 167 1.15 7.25 -8.26
C GLN A 167 0.80 6.60 -6.92
N LEU A 168 -0.17 7.17 -6.21
CA LEU A 168 -0.70 6.60 -4.99
C LEU A 168 -2.04 5.92 -5.28
N ILE A 169 -2.15 4.65 -4.89
CA ILE A 169 -3.41 3.91 -4.87
C ILE A 169 -3.93 3.93 -3.44
N LEU A 170 -5.15 4.39 -3.24
CA LEU A 170 -5.82 4.33 -1.94
C LEU A 170 -6.86 3.22 -1.97
N LEU A 171 -6.72 2.26 -1.07
CA LEU A 171 -7.73 1.25 -0.82
C LEU A 171 -8.61 1.70 0.34
N ASP A 172 -9.90 1.80 0.08
CA ASP A 172 -10.91 2.07 1.11
C ASP A 172 -10.91 0.96 2.14
N GLY A 173 -11.00 1.39 3.37
CA GLY A 173 -10.93 0.71 4.61
C GLY A 173 -11.34 -0.75 4.65
N PHE A 174 -10.88 -1.41 5.70
CA PHE A 174 -11.33 -2.74 6.06
C PHE A 174 -12.85 -2.76 6.16
N VAL A 175 -13.53 -3.12 5.07
CA VAL A 175 -14.96 -3.42 5.12
C VAL A 175 -15.09 -4.68 5.94
N THR A 176 -15.54 -4.56 7.16
CA THR A 176 -16.02 -5.72 7.90
C THR A 176 -17.22 -6.28 7.11
N PRO A 177 -17.18 -7.53 6.64
CA PRO A 177 -18.41 -8.17 6.17
C PRO A 177 -19.48 -8.05 7.26
N ALA A 178 -20.66 -7.67 6.84
CA ALA A 178 -21.82 -7.55 7.74
C ALA A 178 -22.22 -8.91 8.30
#